data_73b0e723642d544b9c715c9cdd4cc044
#
_entry.id   73b0e723642d544b9c715c9cdd4cc044
#
_cell.length_a   1.000
_cell.length_b   1.000
_cell.length_c   1.000
_cell.angle_alpha   90.00
_cell.angle_beta   90.00
_cell.angle_gamma   90.00
#
_symmetry.space_group_name_H-M   'P 1'
#
loop_
_entity.id
_entity.type
_entity.pdbx_description
1 polymer ?
#
loop_
_entity_poly.entity_id
_entity_poly.type
_entity_poly.pdbx_seq_one_letter_code
_entity_poly.pdbx_strand_id
1 'polypeptide(L)'
;MKTSVAGYPRIGSSRELKVAVEQYFRGKMAPEALLETGSRLRRTHWQKQMEAGIDGIPSNDFSFYDQMLDTAVLLNAVPQRYRDLGISSLDTYFAMARGYQGPAGDVKALAMKKWFNTNYHYPVSYTHLTL
;
A
#
# COMPACT_ATOMS: atom_id res chain seq x y z
N MET A 1 12.94 25.85 -17.74
CA MET A 1 13.43 24.68 -16.98
C MET A 1 12.20 23.93 -16.47
N LYS A 2 12.13 22.62 -16.61
CA LYS A 2 11.01 21.83 -16.07
C LYS A 2 11.35 21.36 -14.67
N THR A 3 10.35 21.39 -13.78
CA THR A 3 10.46 20.97 -12.37
C THR A 3 9.77 19.63 -12.14
N SER A 4 10.33 18.80 -11.28
CA SER A 4 9.71 17.53 -10.87
C SER A 4 10.07 17.19 -9.42
N VAL A 5 9.28 16.35 -8.81
CA VAL A 5 9.51 15.82 -7.46
C VAL A 5 9.47 14.30 -7.47
N ALA A 6 10.17 13.67 -6.53
CA ALA A 6 10.20 12.21 -6.44
C ALA A 6 8.90 11.60 -5.90
N GLY A 7 8.13 12.38 -5.15
CA GLY A 7 6.86 11.95 -4.56
C GLY A 7 6.36 12.93 -3.52
N TYR A 8 5.17 12.65 -2.97
CA TYR A 8 4.52 13.43 -1.93
C TYR A 8 4.23 12.55 -0.70
N PRO A 9 4.43 13.03 0.53
CA PRO A 9 4.12 12.25 1.73
C PRO A 9 2.65 11.79 1.75
N ARG A 10 2.43 10.47 1.77
CA ARG A 10 1.11 9.86 1.58
C ARG A 10 0.17 9.96 2.77
N ILE A 11 0.71 10.19 3.96
CA ILE A 11 -0.03 10.02 5.22
C ILE A 11 -1.17 11.03 5.41
N GLY A 12 -1.09 12.20 4.75
CA GLY A 12 -1.99 13.32 4.94
C GLY A 12 -1.53 14.27 6.05
N SER A 13 -1.97 15.53 6.00
CA SER A 13 -1.57 16.60 6.93
C SER A 13 -1.99 16.33 8.37
N SER A 14 -3.11 15.65 8.57
CA SER A 14 -3.66 15.22 9.86
C SER A 14 -3.58 13.71 10.07
N ARG A 15 -2.68 13.04 9.34
CA ARG A 15 -2.47 11.58 9.41
C ARG A 15 -3.70 10.77 9.01
N GLU A 16 -4.51 11.28 8.09
CA GLU A 16 -5.79 10.71 7.67
C GLU A 16 -5.65 9.27 7.17
N LEU A 17 -4.59 8.98 6.42
CA LEU A 17 -4.35 7.63 5.92
C LEU A 17 -4.11 6.64 7.07
N LYS A 18 -3.32 7.03 8.07
CA LYS A 18 -3.07 6.17 9.23
C LYS A 18 -4.37 5.87 9.98
N VAL A 19 -5.16 6.89 10.27
CA VAL A 19 -6.43 6.75 10.99
C VAL A 19 -7.38 5.86 10.19
N ALA A 20 -7.51 6.06 8.88
CA ALA A 20 -8.38 5.25 8.02
C ALA A 20 -7.97 3.77 8.00
N VAL A 21 -6.69 3.49 7.85
CA VAL A 21 -6.17 2.11 7.85
C VAL A 21 -6.38 1.43 9.21
N GLU A 22 -6.14 2.15 10.31
CA GLU A 22 -6.40 1.61 11.67
C GLU A 22 -7.89 1.35 11.91
N GLN A 23 -8.78 2.21 11.43
CA GLN A 23 -10.24 2.01 11.50
C GLN A 23 -10.67 0.80 10.68
N TYR A 24 -10.10 0.62 9.49
CA TYR A 24 -10.34 -0.55 8.67
C TYR A 24 -9.95 -1.86 9.39
N PHE A 25 -8.76 -1.92 9.98
CA PHE A 25 -8.31 -3.10 10.73
C PHE A 25 -9.14 -3.41 11.98
N ARG A 26 -9.80 -2.40 12.54
CA ARG A 26 -10.73 -2.56 13.68
C ARG A 26 -12.16 -2.92 13.23
N GLY A 27 -12.40 -3.08 11.94
CA GLY A 27 -13.74 -3.34 11.40
C GLY A 27 -14.69 -2.13 11.50
N LYS A 28 -14.17 -0.92 11.72
CA LYS A 28 -14.95 0.31 11.89
C LYS A 28 -15.05 1.15 10.62
N MET A 29 -14.42 0.71 9.54
CA MET A 29 -14.44 1.38 8.24
C MET A 29 -14.66 0.34 7.15
N ALA A 30 -15.60 0.60 6.24
CA ALA A 30 -15.83 -0.23 5.07
C ALA A 30 -14.67 -0.13 4.06
N PRO A 31 -14.42 -1.16 3.24
CA PRO A 31 -13.37 -1.13 2.21
C PRO A 31 -13.51 0.06 1.26
N GLU A 32 -14.73 0.37 0.83
CA GLU A 32 -15.03 1.48 -0.08
C GLU A 32 -14.66 2.83 0.53
N ALA A 33 -14.91 3.01 1.82
CA ALA A 33 -14.57 4.24 2.53
C ALA A 33 -13.04 4.41 2.68
N LEU A 34 -12.30 3.32 2.86
CA LEU A 34 -10.83 3.34 2.86
C LEU A 34 -10.29 3.72 1.47
N LEU A 35 -10.81 3.10 0.42
CA LEU A 35 -10.42 3.39 -0.96
C LEU A 35 -10.73 4.85 -1.35
N GLU A 36 -11.89 5.38 -0.95
CA GLU A 36 -12.26 6.79 -1.19
C GLU A 36 -11.33 7.75 -0.41
N THR A 37 -10.97 7.41 0.82
CA THR A 37 -9.98 8.20 1.59
C THR A 37 -8.64 8.26 0.86
N GLY A 38 -8.15 7.14 0.33
CA GLY A 38 -6.93 7.10 -0.48
C GLY A 38 -7.04 7.93 -1.77
N SER A 39 -8.17 7.83 -2.44
CA SER A 39 -8.46 8.60 -3.67
C SER A 39 -8.47 10.11 -3.41
N ARG A 40 -9.13 10.54 -2.34
CA ARG A 40 -9.18 11.93 -1.92
C ARG A 40 -7.79 12.48 -1.56
N LEU A 41 -7.00 11.73 -0.82
CA LEU A 41 -5.63 12.11 -0.46
C LEU A 41 -4.76 12.30 -1.71
N ARG A 42 -4.81 11.37 -2.67
CA ARG A 42 -4.07 11.49 -3.94
C ARG A 42 -4.46 12.75 -4.70
N ARG A 43 -5.76 13.02 -4.86
CA ARG A 43 -6.24 14.25 -5.54
C ARG A 43 -5.72 15.52 -4.85
N THR A 44 -5.81 15.58 -3.53
CA THR A 44 -5.31 16.71 -2.74
C THR A 44 -3.80 16.89 -2.90
N HIS A 45 -3.03 15.81 -2.91
CA HIS A 45 -1.58 15.87 -3.08
C HIS A 45 -1.19 16.35 -4.48
N TRP A 46 -1.86 15.86 -5.52
CA TRP A 46 -1.63 16.32 -6.90
C TRP A 46 -2.00 17.80 -7.05
N GLN A 47 -3.13 18.21 -6.52
CA GLN A 47 -3.56 19.62 -6.58
C GLN A 47 -2.55 20.54 -5.91
N LYS A 48 -2.06 20.21 -4.73
CA LYS A 48 -1.03 21.00 -4.04
C LYS A 48 0.27 21.12 -4.83
N GLN A 49 0.68 20.07 -5.50
CA GLN A 49 1.87 20.08 -6.36
C GLN A 49 1.65 20.94 -7.61
N MET A 50 0.47 20.87 -8.22
CA MET A 50 0.10 21.75 -9.34
C MET A 50 0.09 23.22 -8.93
N GLU A 51 -0.53 23.54 -7.78
CA GLU A 51 -0.58 24.90 -7.23
C GLU A 51 0.81 25.44 -6.89
N ALA A 52 1.74 24.57 -6.52
CA ALA A 52 3.15 24.92 -6.30
C ALA A 52 3.98 25.08 -7.60
N GLY A 53 3.37 24.91 -8.77
CA GLY A 53 4.04 25.07 -10.06
C GLY A 53 4.95 23.93 -10.46
N ILE A 54 4.71 22.72 -9.98
CA ILE A 54 5.47 21.52 -10.37
C ILE A 54 4.98 21.04 -11.73
N ASP A 55 5.90 20.90 -12.72
CA ASP A 55 5.57 20.47 -14.07
C ASP A 55 5.38 18.95 -14.19
N GLY A 56 6.21 18.18 -13.50
CA GLY A 56 6.16 16.71 -13.48
C GLY A 56 5.71 16.18 -12.12
N ILE A 57 4.45 15.75 -12.03
CA ILE A 57 3.84 15.26 -10.79
C ILE A 57 3.76 13.72 -10.84
N PRO A 58 4.35 13.00 -9.87
CA PRO A 58 4.28 11.54 -9.83
C PRO A 58 2.85 11.06 -9.56
N SER A 59 2.43 10.03 -10.28
CA SER A 59 1.09 9.44 -10.16
C SER A 59 1.07 8.11 -9.41
N ASN A 60 2.23 7.48 -9.20
CA ASN A 60 2.34 6.14 -8.60
C ASN A 60 3.22 6.14 -7.33
N ASP A 61 3.15 7.19 -6.54
CA ASP A 61 3.90 7.36 -5.29
C ASP A 61 3.07 7.09 -4.02
N PHE A 62 1.75 6.91 -4.18
CA PHE A 62 0.84 6.60 -3.09
C PHE A 62 0.71 5.09 -2.88
N SER A 63 0.72 4.63 -1.63
CA SER A 63 0.37 3.27 -1.24
C SER A 63 -0.38 3.25 0.09
N PHE A 64 -1.21 2.23 0.34
CA PHE A 64 -1.85 2.04 1.64
C PHE A 64 -0.88 1.51 2.69
N TYR A 65 0.11 0.73 2.26
CA TYR A 65 1.11 0.13 3.14
C TYR A 65 2.54 0.29 2.61
N ASP A 66 2.85 -0.25 1.43
CA ASP A 66 4.19 -0.26 0.85
C ASP A 66 4.17 -0.32 -0.68
N GLN A 67 5.06 0.42 -1.34
CA GLN A 67 5.14 0.51 -2.80
C GLN A 67 5.61 -0.79 -3.47
N MET A 68 6.54 -1.51 -2.84
CA MET A 68 6.98 -2.81 -3.36
C MET A 68 5.86 -3.83 -3.31
N LEU A 69 5.05 -3.80 -2.25
CA LEU A 69 3.86 -4.64 -2.12
C LEU A 69 2.81 -4.28 -3.18
N ASP A 70 2.56 -2.99 -3.41
CA ASP A 70 1.65 -2.53 -4.47
C ASP A 70 2.08 -3.06 -5.84
N THR A 71 3.38 -2.99 -6.14
CA THR A 71 3.94 -3.49 -7.40
C THR A 71 3.81 -5.01 -7.50
N ALA A 72 4.06 -5.74 -6.42
CA ALA A 72 3.88 -7.19 -6.38
C ALA A 72 2.43 -7.59 -6.67
N VAL A 73 1.46 -6.89 -6.10
CA VAL A 73 0.04 -7.11 -6.37
C VAL A 73 -0.33 -6.74 -7.81
N LEU A 74 0.17 -5.61 -8.32
CA LEU A 74 -0.04 -5.18 -9.72
C LEU A 74 0.46 -6.24 -10.71
N LEU A 75 1.60 -6.86 -10.45
CA LEU A 75 2.18 -7.91 -11.28
C LEU A 75 1.61 -9.31 -10.97
N ASN A 76 0.59 -9.39 -10.12
CA ASN A 76 0.00 -10.64 -9.68
C ASN A 76 0.98 -11.61 -9.00
N ALA A 77 2.07 -11.09 -8.45
CA ALA A 77 3.06 -11.86 -7.68
C ALA A 77 2.58 -12.12 -6.24
N VAL A 78 1.38 -12.72 -6.13
CA VAL A 78 0.75 -13.07 -4.86
C VAL A 78 1.03 -14.54 -4.56
N PRO A 79 1.71 -14.88 -3.45
CA PRO A 79 1.95 -16.28 -3.09
C PRO A 79 0.66 -17.07 -2.87
N GLN A 80 0.69 -18.36 -3.25
CA GLN A 80 -0.49 -19.22 -3.25
C GLN A 80 -1.20 -19.25 -1.89
N ARG A 81 -0.45 -19.29 -0.80
CA ARG A 81 -1.01 -19.30 0.56
C ARG A 81 -1.97 -18.15 0.89
N TYR A 82 -1.81 -16.98 0.24
CA TYR A 82 -2.74 -15.84 0.41
C TYR A 82 -3.93 -15.95 -0.55
N ARG A 83 -3.73 -16.51 -1.76
CA ARG A 83 -4.82 -16.79 -2.71
C ARG A 83 -5.81 -17.80 -2.14
N ASP A 84 -5.30 -18.83 -1.46
CA ASP A 84 -6.10 -19.91 -0.86
C ASP A 84 -7.03 -19.42 0.26
N LEU A 85 -6.79 -18.22 0.80
CA LEU A 85 -7.71 -17.61 1.77
C LEU A 85 -9.08 -17.25 1.16
N GLY A 86 -9.15 -16.98 -0.15
CA GLY A 86 -10.41 -16.64 -0.82
C GLY A 86 -11.06 -15.36 -0.31
N ILE A 87 -10.28 -14.44 0.26
CA ILE A 87 -10.74 -13.15 0.80
C ILE A 87 -10.64 -12.05 -0.27
N SER A 88 -11.16 -10.86 0.03
CA SER A 88 -11.13 -9.73 -0.90
C SER A 88 -9.70 -9.34 -1.32
N SER A 89 -9.55 -8.66 -2.46
CA SER A 89 -8.24 -8.21 -2.94
C SER A 89 -7.56 -7.26 -1.95
N LEU A 90 -8.33 -6.39 -1.31
CA LEU A 90 -7.83 -5.46 -0.30
C LEU A 90 -7.37 -6.20 0.97
N ASP A 91 -8.17 -7.17 1.42
CA ASP A 91 -7.79 -8.00 2.58
C ASP A 91 -6.57 -8.88 2.27
N THR A 92 -6.47 -9.40 1.05
CA THR A 92 -5.29 -10.14 0.59
C THR A 92 -4.04 -9.26 0.60
N TYR A 93 -4.13 -8.03 0.13
CA TYR A 93 -3.05 -7.04 0.20
C TYR A 93 -2.58 -6.83 1.66
N PHE A 94 -3.50 -6.61 2.58
CA PHE A 94 -3.15 -6.43 3.99
C PHE A 94 -2.72 -7.74 4.68
N ALA A 95 -3.23 -8.90 4.26
CA ALA A 95 -2.76 -10.20 4.74
C ALA A 95 -1.27 -10.42 4.38
N MET A 96 -0.85 -10.04 3.18
CA MET A 96 0.56 -10.07 2.77
C MET A 96 1.42 -9.14 3.63
N ALA A 97 0.91 -7.96 3.97
CA ALA A 97 1.63 -6.95 4.75
C ALA A 97 1.78 -7.32 6.24
N ARG A 98 0.75 -7.89 6.85
CA ARG A 98 0.62 -8.04 8.31
C ARG A 98 0.29 -9.44 8.78
N GLY A 99 0.01 -10.37 7.87
CA GLY A 99 -0.59 -11.65 8.17
C GLY A 99 -2.12 -11.57 8.28
N TYR A 100 -2.74 -12.72 8.37
CA TYR A 100 -4.18 -12.86 8.50
C TYR A 100 -4.49 -13.95 9.54
N GLN A 101 -5.41 -13.66 10.44
CA GLN A 101 -6.01 -14.62 11.37
C GLN A 101 -7.52 -14.41 11.37
N GLY A 102 -8.27 -15.43 10.95
CA GLY A 102 -9.71 -15.32 10.85
C GLY A 102 -10.37 -16.57 10.28
N PRO A 103 -11.68 -16.48 9.92
CA PRO A 103 -12.45 -17.63 9.47
C PRO A 103 -11.88 -18.34 8.23
N ALA A 104 -11.18 -17.60 7.36
CA ALA A 104 -10.59 -18.13 6.13
C ALA A 104 -9.27 -18.87 6.37
N GLY A 105 -8.62 -18.72 7.51
CA GLY A 105 -7.36 -19.38 7.83
C GLY A 105 -6.43 -18.55 8.70
N ASP A 106 -5.21 -19.02 8.83
CA ASP A 106 -4.12 -18.35 9.55
C ASP A 106 -2.88 -18.34 8.64
N VAL A 107 -2.45 -17.17 8.23
CA VAL A 107 -1.28 -16.99 7.36
C VAL A 107 -0.41 -15.86 7.91
N LYS A 108 0.89 -16.14 8.05
CA LYS A 108 1.88 -15.14 8.47
C LYS A 108 2.10 -14.08 7.38
N ALA A 109 2.47 -12.88 7.79
CA ALA A 109 2.91 -11.83 6.88
C ALA A 109 4.08 -12.29 5.99
N LEU A 110 4.28 -11.61 4.88
CA LEU A 110 5.49 -11.76 4.07
C LEU A 110 6.73 -11.39 4.90
N ALA A 111 7.83 -12.07 4.63
CA ALA A 111 9.11 -11.70 5.22
C ALA A 111 9.50 -10.27 4.79
N MET A 112 10.09 -9.53 5.71
CA MET A 112 10.60 -8.19 5.43
C MET A 112 12.07 -8.27 5.05
N LYS A 113 12.46 -7.55 4.01
CA LYS A 113 13.86 -7.43 3.58
C LYS A 113 14.27 -5.96 3.55
N LYS A 114 15.48 -5.70 3.98
CA LYS A 114 16.07 -4.35 3.95
C LYS A 114 16.42 -3.97 2.51
N TRP A 115 16.04 -2.77 2.10
CA TRP A 115 16.45 -2.20 0.82
C TRP A 115 17.89 -1.70 0.91
N PHE A 116 18.83 -2.44 0.32
CA PHE A 116 20.26 -2.13 0.36
C PHE A 116 20.74 -1.75 1.78
N ASN A 117 21.54 -0.71 1.91
CA ASN A 117 22.04 -0.20 3.20
C ASN A 117 21.19 0.96 3.73
N THR A 118 19.87 0.84 3.67
CA THR A 118 18.91 1.85 4.14
C THR A 118 18.09 1.33 5.32
N ASN A 119 17.29 2.21 5.93
CA ASN A 119 16.33 1.81 6.97
C ASN A 119 14.99 1.35 6.39
N TYR A 120 14.83 1.37 5.07
CA TYR A 120 13.62 0.92 4.42
C TYR A 120 13.59 -0.61 4.34
N HIS A 121 12.51 -1.19 4.85
CA HIS A 121 12.22 -2.62 4.75
C HIS A 121 10.93 -2.81 3.96
N TYR A 122 10.91 -3.77 3.06
CA TYR A 122 9.78 -4.06 2.18
C TYR A 122 9.35 -5.53 2.28
N PRO A 123 8.05 -5.83 2.10
CA PRO A 123 7.55 -7.20 2.05
C PRO A 123 8.04 -7.93 0.79
N VAL A 124 8.53 -9.16 0.94
CA VAL A 124 9.11 -9.95 -0.14
C VAL A 124 8.12 -10.99 -0.61
N SER A 125 7.58 -10.85 -1.82
CA SER A 125 6.66 -11.82 -2.43
C SER A 125 7.34 -12.88 -3.29
N TYR A 126 8.55 -12.64 -3.74
CA TYR A 126 9.26 -13.44 -4.75
C TYR A 126 10.15 -14.56 -4.20
N THR A 127 10.34 -14.70 -2.89
CA THR A 127 11.17 -15.75 -2.28
C THR A 127 10.64 -17.17 -2.50
N HIS A 128 9.44 -17.31 -3.03
CA HIS A 128 8.83 -18.60 -3.38
C HIS A 128 8.62 -18.79 -4.88
N LEU A 129 9.09 -17.86 -5.70
CA LEU A 129 9.27 -18.11 -7.11
C LEU A 129 10.54 -18.93 -7.28
N THR A 130 10.45 -20.24 -7.04
CA THR A 130 11.45 -21.17 -7.55
C THR A 130 11.36 -21.12 -9.07
N LEU A 131 12.41 -20.58 -9.68
CA LEU A 131 12.68 -20.74 -11.10
C LEU A 131 12.88 -22.22 -11.44
#